data_d7449d899c346c1dd7e957e78fad4a4b
#
_entry.id   d7449d899c346c1dd7e957e78fad4a4b
#
_cell.length_a   1.000
_cell.length_b   1.000
_cell.length_c   1.000
_cell.angle_alpha   90.00
_cell.angle_beta   90.00
_cell.angle_gamma   90.00
#
_symmetry.space_group_name_H-M   'P 1'
#
loop_
_entity.id
_entity.type
_entity.pdbx_description
1 polymer ?
#
loop_
_entity_poly.entity_id
_entity_poly.type
_entity_poly.pdbx_seq_one_letter_code
_entity_poly.pdbx_strand_id
1 'polypeptide(L)'
;MENLSVTDARLRLLEDNLKKVRDEIAEIALKSGRDPQEVKLMAVTKTVSVELINHAIACGVDLIGENKVQEVLLKRPELNLEHCKLHLIGHLQSNKIKKIVGQVDMIQSVDSFETAQQISRRSGEQGITTDILLEVNIGEDENKFGYSADEVADQLGKISELRFVKVKGMMTVAPNFKDSVKNQCVFDNMHKLFIDIGAKKMDNIDMDILSMGMSGDFKEAIAAGSTLVRIGSAIFGDRQY
;
A
#
# COMPACT_ATOMS: atom_id res chain seq x y z
N MET A 1 -13.07 11.88 24.60
CA MET A 1 -13.63 11.83 23.22
C MET A 1 -14.77 10.83 23.29
N GLU A 2 -16.02 11.32 23.15
CA GLU A 2 -17.21 10.47 23.18
C GLU A 2 -17.13 9.45 22.02
N ASN A 3 -17.25 8.16 22.37
CA ASN A 3 -17.46 7.08 21.39
C ASN A 3 -18.86 7.30 20.78
N LEU A 4 -18.93 8.01 19.66
CA LEU A 4 -20.12 8.00 18.82
C LEU A 4 -20.27 6.56 18.30
N SER A 5 -21.26 5.83 18.79
CA SER A 5 -21.58 4.49 18.31
C SER A 5 -21.79 4.55 16.80
N VAL A 6 -21.18 3.60 16.08
CA VAL A 6 -21.37 3.47 14.62
C VAL A 6 -22.82 3.14 14.39
N THR A 7 -23.52 3.95 13.61
CA THR A 7 -24.95 3.71 13.29
C THR A 7 -25.10 2.68 12.19
N ASP A 8 -26.21 1.91 12.20
CA ASP A 8 -26.56 0.95 11.14
C ASP A 8 -26.52 1.59 9.74
N ALA A 9 -26.94 2.86 9.64
CA ALA A 9 -26.89 3.60 8.39
C ALA A 9 -25.45 3.77 7.87
N ARG A 10 -24.49 3.96 8.77
CA ARG A 10 -23.06 4.10 8.40
C ARG A 10 -22.45 2.77 7.98
N LEU A 11 -22.86 1.68 8.61
CA LEU A 11 -22.44 0.33 8.23
C LEU A 11 -22.94 -0.01 6.82
N ARG A 12 -24.24 0.21 6.54
CA ARG A 12 -24.84 0.01 5.20
C ARG A 12 -24.16 0.86 4.13
N LEU A 13 -23.89 2.14 4.42
CA LEU A 13 -23.18 3.01 3.49
C LEU A 13 -21.79 2.48 3.16
N LEU A 14 -21.06 1.92 4.16
CA LEU A 14 -19.76 1.29 3.94
C LEU A 14 -19.90 0.07 3.01
N GLU A 15 -20.90 -0.79 3.24
CA GLU A 15 -21.16 -1.96 2.40
C GLU A 15 -21.44 -1.58 0.94
N ASP A 16 -22.30 -0.58 0.73
CA ASP A 16 -22.63 -0.06 -0.60
C ASP A 16 -21.40 0.53 -1.30
N ASN A 17 -20.63 1.32 -0.57
CA ASN A 17 -19.39 1.91 -1.09
C ASN A 17 -18.36 0.83 -1.45
N LEU A 18 -18.18 -0.17 -0.60
CA LEU A 18 -17.24 -1.27 -0.83
C LEU A 18 -17.63 -2.06 -2.07
N LYS A 19 -18.94 -2.38 -2.22
CA LYS A 19 -19.46 -3.03 -3.42
C LYS A 19 -19.18 -2.19 -4.67
N LYS A 20 -19.51 -0.90 -4.65
CA LYS A 20 -19.29 0.03 -5.76
C LYS A 20 -17.82 0.09 -6.16
N VAL A 21 -16.90 0.20 -5.20
CA VAL A 21 -15.45 0.24 -5.46
C VAL A 21 -14.98 -1.07 -6.11
N ARG A 22 -15.44 -2.23 -5.62
CA ARG A 22 -15.11 -3.53 -6.23
C ARG A 22 -15.64 -3.66 -7.66
N ASP A 23 -16.88 -3.23 -7.89
CA ASP A 23 -17.48 -3.26 -9.22
C ASP A 23 -16.71 -2.35 -10.19
N GLU A 24 -16.31 -1.14 -9.76
CA GLU A 24 -15.49 -0.22 -10.57
C GLU A 24 -14.10 -0.81 -10.88
N ILE A 25 -13.42 -1.42 -9.90
CA ILE A 25 -12.12 -2.09 -10.11
C ILE A 25 -12.25 -3.18 -11.16
N ALA A 26 -13.27 -4.04 -11.04
CA ALA A 26 -13.50 -5.13 -11.96
C ALA A 26 -13.80 -4.62 -13.38
N GLU A 27 -14.66 -3.61 -13.51
CA GLU A 27 -15.00 -3.00 -14.80
C GLU A 27 -13.77 -2.44 -15.51
N ILE A 28 -12.89 -1.72 -14.77
CA ILE A 28 -11.71 -1.09 -15.37
C ILE A 28 -10.65 -2.14 -15.73
N ALA A 29 -10.44 -3.16 -14.89
CA ALA A 29 -9.55 -4.27 -15.22
C ALA A 29 -9.98 -4.94 -16.52
N LEU A 30 -11.27 -5.29 -16.66
CA LEU A 30 -11.81 -5.89 -17.91
C LEU A 30 -11.65 -4.97 -19.12
N LYS A 31 -11.93 -3.66 -18.98
CA LYS A 31 -11.72 -2.68 -20.07
C LYS A 31 -10.27 -2.56 -20.48
N SER A 32 -9.35 -2.83 -19.56
CA SER A 32 -7.90 -2.83 -19.82
C SER A 32 -7.37 -4.20 -20.27
N GLY A 33 -8.25 -5.17 -20.56
CA GLY A 33 -7.88 -6.51 -21.02
C GLY A 33 -7.23 -7.38 -19.92
N ARG A 34 -7.48 -7.08 -18.64
CA ARG A 34 -6.89 -7.78 -17.48
C ARG A 34 -7.95 -8.55 -16.70
N ASP A 35 -7.51 -9.62 -16.03
CA ASP A 35 -8.36 -10.31 -15.07
C ASP A 35 -8.57 -9.40 -13.82
N PRO A 36 -9.83 -9.15 -13.39
CA PRO A 36 -10.09 -8.41 -12.15
C PRO A 36 -9.39 -8.99 -10.92
N GLN A 37 -9.12 -10.28 -10.88
CA GLN A 37 -8.41 -10.93 -9.77
C GLN A 37 -6.92 -10.54 -9.65
N GLU A 38 -6.34 -9.96 -10.70
CA GLU A 38 -4.99 -9.42 -10.66
C GLU A 38 -4.88 -8.12 -9.87
N VAL A 39 -6.00 -7.45 -9.59
CA VAL A 39 -6.02 -6.15 -8.91
C VAL A 39 -6.57 -6.30 -7.49
N LYS A 40 -5.69 -6.22 -6.50
CA LYS A 40 -6.06 -6.25 -5.09
C LYS A 40 -6.55 -4.89 -4.62
N LEU A 41 -7.60 -4.91 -3.79
CA LEU A 41 -8.10 -3.74 -3.09
C LEU A 41 -7.51 -3.69 -1.68
N MET A 42 -6.74 -2.65 -1.36
CA MET A 42 -6.39 -2.31 0.01
C MET A 42 -7.35 -1.25 0.55
N ALA A 43 -8.03 -1.54 1.63
CA ALA A 43 -8.80 -0.52 2.36
C ALA A 43 -7.87 0.29 3.27
N VAL A 44 -7.78 1.61 3.02
CA VAL A 44 -6.92 2.51 3.79
C VAL A 44 -7.66 3.00 5.02
N THR A 45 -7.20 2.59 6.20
CA THR A 45 -7.92 2.69 7.48
C THR A 45 -7.46 3.82 8.39
N LYS A 46 -6.58 4.70 7.90
CA LYS A 46 -6.14 5.88 8.68
C LYS A 46 -7.33 6.68 9.18
N THR A 47 -7.34 7.04 10.47
CA THR A 47 -8.43 7.79 11.13
C THR A 47 -9.80 7.09 11.20
N VAL A 48 -9.90 5.83 10.78
CA VAL A 48 -11.13 5.02 10.85
C VAL A 48 -11.18 4.29 12.19
N SER A 49 -12.36 4.17 12.79
CA SER A 49 -12.56 3.43 14.04
C SER A 49 -12.39 1.92 13.83
N VAL A 50 -11.95 1.20 14.86
CA VAL A 50 -11.76 -0.26 14.84
C VAL A 50 -13.07 -0.97 14.48
N GLU A 51 -14.20 -0.51 14.97
CA GLU A 51 -15.52 -1.06 14.68
C GLU A 51 -15.82 -1.06 13.17
N LEU A 52 -15.61 0.08 12.49
CA LEU A 52 -15.79 0.18 11.02
C LEU A 52 -14.80 -0.68 10.25
N ILE A 53 -13.55 -0.77 10.73
CA ILE A 53 -12.53 -1.62 10.09
C ILE A 53 -12.94 -3.09 10.20
N ASN A 54 -13.32 -3.55 11.39
CA ASN A 54 -13.77 -4.94 11.59
C ASN A 54 -15.04 -5.26 10.80
N HIS A 55 -15.95 -4.29 10.64
CA HIS A 55 -17.10 -4.46 9.76
C HIS A 55 -16.68 -4.61 8.28
N ALA A 56 -15.75 -3.77 7.80
CA ALA A 56 -15.22 -3.91 6.45
C ALA A 56 -14.54 -5.28 6.23
N ILE A 57 -13.79 -5.77 7.22
CA ILE A 57 -13.20 -7.13 7.20
C ILE A 57 -14.29 -8.20 7.13
N ALA A 58 -15.36 -8.08 7.92
CA ALA A 58 -16.50 -8.99 7.87
C ALA A 58 -17.21 -8.97 6.50
N CYS A 59 -17.15 -7.83 5.77
CA CYS A 59 -17.63 -7.69 4.39
C CYS A 59 -16.59 -8.17 3.34
N GLY A 60 -15.56 -8.93 3.77
CA GLY A 60 -14.59 -9.57 2.89
C GLY A 60 -13.44 -8.65 2.44
N VAL A 61 -13.08 -7.62 3.21
CA VAL A 61 -11.80 -6.92 3.04
C VAL A 61 -10.72 -7.81 3.65
N ASP A 62 -9.75 -8.22 2.84
CA ASP A 62 -8.64 -9.10 3.20
C ASP A 62 -7.28 -8.38 3.30
N LEU A 63 -7.28 -7.06 3.04
CA LEU A 63 -6.08 -6.23 3.08
C LEU A 63 -6.41 -4.81 3.53
N ILE A 64 -5.76 -4.37 4.60
CA ILE A 64 -5.89 -3.01 5.13
C ILE A 64 -4.53 -2.30 5.20
N GLY A 65 -4.56 -0.97 5.13
CA GLY A 65 -3.36 -0.14 5.16
C GLY A 65 -3.43 1.02 6.13
N GLU A 66 -2.42 1.13 6.99
CA GLU A 66 -2.27 2.23 7.95
C GLU A 66 -1.11 3.17 7.59
N ASN A 67 -1.31 4.45 7.82
CA ASN A 67 -0.28 5.45 7.53
C ASN A 67 0.70 5.68 8.67
N LYS A 68 0.28 5.46 9.92
CA LYS A 68 1.08 5.82 11.11
C LYS A 68 1.34 4.61 11.99
N VAL A 69 2.58 4.42 12.39
CA VAL A 69 2.98 3.36 13.33
C VAL A 69 2.15 3.42 14.63
N GLN A 70 1.84 4.62 15.12
CA GLN A 70 1.04 4.77 16.33
C GLN A 70 -0.39 4.24 16.16
N GLU A 71 -1.01 4.46 14.98
CA GLU A 71 -2.36 3.92 14.68
C GLU A 71 -2.33 2.40 14.56
N VAL A 72 -1.30 1.83 13.92
CA VAL A 72 -1.09 0.37 13.89
C VAL A 72 -1.08 -0.20 15.31
N LEU A 73 -0.20 0.32 16.17
CA LEU A 73 -0.03 -0.19 17.53
C LEU A 73 -1.27 -0.04 18.40
N LEU A 74 -2.03 1.04 18.18
CA LEU A 74 -3.27 1.31 18.93
C LEU A 74 -4.40 0.36 18.48
N LYS A 75 -4.59 0.18 17.18
CA LYS A 75 -5.75 -0.53 16.62
C LYS A 75 -5.54 -2.05 16.54
N ARG A 76 -4.32 -2.50 16.22
CA ARG A 76 -4.00 -3.91 15.95
C ARG A 76 -4.54 -4.90 16.98
N PRO A 77 -4.46 -4.64 18.31
CA PRO A 77 -4.96 -5.58 19.32
C PRO A 77 -6.48 -5.88 19.24
N GLU A 78 -7.24 -4.96 18.63
CA GLU A 78 -8.70 -5.04 18.54
C GLU A 78 -9.19 -5.38 17.11
N LEU A 79 -8.26 -5.53 16.14
CA LEU A 79 -8.59 -5.85 14.75
C LEU A 79 -8.71 -7.36 14.53
N ASN A 80 -9.71 -7.78 13.74
CA ASN A 80 -9.96 -9.18 13.35
C ASN A 80 -9.05 -9.59 12.18
N LEU A 81 -7.75 -9.79 12.44
CA LEU A 81 -6.73 -10.03 11.40
C LEU A 81 -6.54 -11.50 11.00
N GLU A 82 -7.38 -12.42 11.42
CA GLU A 82 -7.24 -13.86 11.11
C GLU A 82 -7.14 -14.11 9.59
N HIS A 83 -7.95 -13.41 8.81
CA HIS A 83 -8.01 -13.51 7.34
C HIS A 83 -7.74 -12.18 6.63
N CYS A 84 -7.16 -11.21 7.33
CA CYS A 84 -6.90 -9.87 6.81
C CYS A 84 -5.46 -9.45 7.09
N LYS A 85 -4.72 -9.06 6.05
CA LYS A 85 -3.36 -8.54 6.17
C LYS A 85 -3.37 -7.06 6.52
N LEU A 86 -2.40 -6.66 7.33
CA LEU A 86 -2.20 -5.27 7.73
C LEU A 86 -0.85 -4.77 7.21
N HIS A 87 -0.86 -3.75 6.37
CA HIS A 87 0.37 -3.13 5.85
C HIS A 87 0.57 -1.72 6.41
N LEU A 88 1.83 -1.32 6.60
CA LEU A 88 2.21 0.08 6.78
C LEU A 88 2.46 0.69 5.40
N ILE A 89 1.77 1.81 5.09
CA ILE A 89 1.84 2.48 3.79
C ILE A 89 2.28 3.95 3.87
N GLY A 90 2.46 4.51 5.06
CA GLY A 90 2.95 5.88 5.25
C GLY A 90 4.42 5.92 5.64
N HIS A 91 5.06 7.07 5.46
CA HIS A 91 6.49 7.27 5.70
C HIS A 91 6.93 6.73 7.08
N LEU A 92 7.96 5.90 7.07
CA LEU A 92 8.49 5.22 8.24
C LEU A 92 9.73 5.92 8.79
N GLN A 93 9.55 6.69 9.84
CA GLN A 93 10.66 7.30 10.57
C GLN A 93 11.57 6.22 11.22
N SER A 94 12.88 6.40 11.15
CA SER A 94 13.89 5.44 11.66
C SER A 94 13.69 5.05 13.13
N ASN A 95 13.28 6.01 13.99
CA ASN A 95 13.00 5.77 15.42
C ASN A 95 11.74 4.92 15.68
N LYS A 96 10.93 4.64 14.65
CA LYS A 96 9.71 3.84 14.73
C LYS A 96 9.90 2.41 14.19
N ILE A 97 10.98 2.13 13.44
CA ILE A 97 11.24 0.81 12.82
C ILE A 97 11.18 -0.31 13.85
N LYS A 98 11.86 -0.14 15.00
CA LYS A 98 11.83 -1.14 16.10
C LYS A 98 10.42 -1.48 16.58
N LYS A 99 9.48 -0.54 16.46
CA LYS A 99 8.11 -0.72 17.00
C LYS A 99 7.18 -1.39 15.99
N ILE A 100 7.47 -1.29 14.69
CA ILE A 100 6.57 -1.74 13.62
C ILE A 100 6.96 -3.11 13.05
N VAL A 101 8.25 -3.46 13.05
CA VAL A 101 8.73 -4.77 12.61
C VAL A 101 8.07 -5.87 13.44
N GLY A 102 7.46 -6.87 12.77
CA GLY A 102 6.66 -7.91 13.39
C GLY A 102 5.24 -7.51 13.79
N GLN A 103 4.83 -6.25 13.54
CA GLN A 103 3.46 -5.78 13.82
C GLN A 103 2.59 -5.65 12.56
N VAL A 104 3.19 -5.71 11.39
CA VAL A 104 2.51 -5.65 10.09
C VAL A 104 3.04 -6.78 9.19
N ASP A 105 2.23 -7.17 8.21
CA ASP A 105 2.60 -8.19 7.23
C ASP A 105 3.57 -7.64 6.17
N MET A 106 3.51 -6.33 5.90
CA MET A 106 4.37 -5.68 4.92
C MET A 106 4.56 -4.19 5.23
N ILE A 107 5.74 -3.66 4.87
CA ILE A 107 6.04 -2.22 4.89
C ILE A 107 6.20 -1.76 3.44
N GLN A 108 5.29 -0.90 2.94
CA GLN A 108 5.29 -0.44 1.55
C GLN A 108 6.08 0.85 1.32
N SER A 109 6.49 1.53 2.38
CA SER A 109 7.10 2.86 2.35
C SER A 109 8.60 2.83 2.62
N VAL A 110 9.33 1.90 1.98
CA VAL A 110 10.78 1.84 2.10
C VAL A 110 11.42 2.74 1.07
N ASP A 111 11.92 3.87 1.52
CA ASP A 111 12.37 5.02 0.72
C ASP A 111 13.88 5.20 0.67
N SER A 112 14.66 4.36 1.37
CA SER A 112 16.12 4.42 1.43
C SER A 112 16.74 3.08 1.79
N PHE A 113 18.01 2.88 1.40
CA PHE A 113 18.77 1.70 1.80
C PHE A 113 18.92 1.60 3.32
N GLU A 114 19.12 2.73 3.98
CA GLU A 114 19.23 2.84 5.44
C GLU A 114 17.95 2.34 6.13
N THR A 115 16.78 2.66 5.60
CA THR A 115 15.49 2.18 6.09
C THR A 115 15.40 0.65 5.91
N ALA A 116 15.70 0.12 4.71
CA ALA A 116 15.72 -1.32 4.44
C ALA A 116 16.70 -2.08 5.36
N GLN A 117 17.92 -1.55 5.54
CA GLN A 117 18.94 -2.13 6.39
C GLN A 117 18.51 -2.19 7.87
N GLN A 118 17.89 -1.13 8.37
CA GLN A 118 17.37 -1.11 9.74
C GLN A 118 16.21 -2.09 9.92
N ILE A 119 15.29 -2.20 8.93
CA ILE A 119 14.22 -3.21 8.95
C ILE A 119 14.85 -4.60 8.99
N SER A 120 15.80 -4.91 8.09
CA SER A 120 16.48 -6.21 8.04
C SER A 120 17.13 -6.55 9.38
N ARG A 121 17.87 -5.60 9.98
CA ARG A 121 18.47 -5.80 11.28
C ARG A 121 17.44 -6.13 12.37
N ARG A 122 16.35 -5.37 12.44
CA ARG A 122 15.29 -5.59 13.44
C ARG A 122 14.52 -6.88 13.22
N SER A 123 14.33 -7.27 11.96
CA SER A 123 13.73 -8.56 11.60
C SER A 123 14.61 -9.72 12.05
N GLY A 124 15.92 -9.62 11.81
CA GLY A 124 16.90 -10.64 12.27
C GLY A 124 16.96 -10.75 13.79
N GLU A 125 16.87 -9.66 14.54
CA GLU A 125 16.79 -9.66 16.02
C GLU A 125 15.55 -10.45 16.54
N GLN A 126 14.49 -10.54 15.71
CA GLN A 126 13.25 -11.27 16.02
C GLN A 126 13.16 -12.64 15.35
N GLY A 127 14.15 -13.04 14.53
CA GLY A 127 14.15 -14.30 13.79
C GLY A 127 13.08 -14.38 12.69
N ILE A 128 12.65 -13.24 12.14
CA ILE A 128 11.65 -13.15 11.08
C ILE A 128 12.24 -12.52 9.81
N THR A 129 11.54 -12.67 8.69
CA THR A 129 11.78 -11.92 7.45
C THR A 129 10.60 -10.98 7.21
N THR A 130 10.87 -9.71 6.91
CA THR A 130 9.84 -8.70 6.66
C THR A 130 9.70 -8.46 5.16
N ASP A 131 8.49 -8.59 4.64
CA ASP A 131 8.16 -8.21 3.27
C ASP A 131 8.11 -6.68 3.13
N ILE A 132 8.73 -6.15 2.07
CA ILE A 132 8.79 -4.71 1.82
C ILE A 132 8.44 -4.38 0.37
N LEU A 133 7.91 -3.17 0.13
CA LEU A 133 7.93 -2.54 -1.19
C LEU A 133 8.87 -1.33 -1.17
N LEU A 134 9.51 -1.07 -2.29
CA LEU A 134 10.29 0.15 -2.46
C LEU A 134 9.36 1.29 -2.85
N GLU A 135 9.40 2.37 -2.09
CA GLU A 135 8.70 3.60 -2.44
C GLU A 135 9.49 4.36 -3.48
N VAL A 136 8.86 4.64 -4.64
CA VAL A 136 9.48 5.32 -5.78
C VAL A 136 8.79 6.65 -6.00
N ASN A 137 9.55 7.74 -6.01
CA ASN A 137 9.11 9.08 -6.37
C ASN A 137 9.19 9.27 -7.90
N ILE A 138 8.35 8.56 -8.62
CA ILE A 138 8.35 8.55 -10.10
C ILE A 138 7.97 9.91 -10.71
N GLY A 139 7.33 10.78 -9.93
CA GLY A 139 6.93 12.13 -10.36
C GLY A 139 7.96 13.21 -10.04
N GLU A 140 9.12 12.86 -9.48
CA GLU A 140 10.21 13.76 -9.11
C GLU A 140 9.76 14.98 -8.27
N ASP A 141 8.77 14.79 -7.40
CA ASP A 141 8.26 15.82 -6.51
C ASP A 141 9.23 15.99 -5.32
N GLU A 142 9.89 17.13 -5.22
CA GLU A 142 10.87 17.42 -4.16
C GLU A 142 10.31 17.31 -2.73
N ASN A 143 8.97 17.37 -2.58
CA ASN A 143 8.30 17.26 -1.28
C ASN A 143 7.90 15.83 -0.93
N LYS A 144 8.24 14.83 -1.77
CA LYS A 144 7.88 13.43 -1.54
C LYS A 144 9.08 12.57 -1.22
N PHE A 145 8.82 11.52 -0.44
CA PHE A 145 9.77 10.47 -0.16
C PHE A 145 9.84 9.47 -1.32
N GLY A 146 10.85 8.64 -1.30
CA GLY A 146 11.04 7.56 -2.26
C GLY A 146 12.31 7.70 -3.08
N TYR A 147 12.76 6.59 -3.64
CA TYR A 147 13.88 6.55 -4.57
C TYR A 147 13.51 7.27 -5.87
N SER A 148 14.47 7.92 -6.51
CA SER A 148 14.31 8.29 -7.92
C SER A 148 14.29 7.03 -8.80
N ALA A 149 13.73 7.12 -10.01
CA ALA A 149 13.67 6.00 -10.95
C ALA A 149 15.07 5.47 -11.29
N ASP A 150 16.05 6.34 -11.42
CA ASP A 150 17.42 6.00 -11.77
C ASP A 150 18.16 5.28 -10.64
N GLU A 151 17.85 5.61 -9.38
CA GLU A 151 18.50 5.00 -8.20
C GLU A 151 18.00 3.59 -7.90
N VAL A 152 16.75 3.24 -8.27
CA VAL A 152 16.12 1.99 -7.86
C VAL A 152 16.97 0.77 -8.19
N ALA A 153 17.53 0.71 -9.41
CA ALA A 153 18.30 -0.45 -9.85
C ALA A 153 19.56 -0.69 -9.02
N ASP A 154 20.29 0.40 -8.70
CA ASP A 154 21.51 0.34 -7.90
C ASP A 154 21.21 0.01 -6.44
N GLN A 155 20.16 0.57 -5.90
CA GLN A 155 19.73 0.31 -4.53
C GLN A 155 19.20 -1.11 -4.35
N LEU A 156 18.47 -1.64 -5.32
CA LEU A 156 18.03 -3.04 -5.31
C LEU A 156 19.17 -4.03 -5.19
N GLY A 157 20.30 -3.80 -5.91
CA GLY A 157 21.50 -4.64 -5.81
C GLY A 157 22.01 -4.71 -4.36
N LYS A 158 22.05 -3.59 -3.65
CA LYS A 158 22.45 -3.56 -2.22
C LYS A 158 21.41 -4.19 -1.30
N ILE A 159 20.11 -3.96 -1.58
CA ILE A 159 19.01 -4.51 -0.75
C ILE A 159 18.90 -6.01 -0.91
N SER A 160 19.21 -6.59 -2.09
CA SER A 160 19.20 -8.03 -2.33
C SER A 160 20.16 -8.81 -1.41
N GLU A 161 21.20 -8.14 -0.88
CA GLU A 161 22.13 -8.75 0.07
C GLU A 161 21.62 -8.79 1.51
N LEU A 162 20.50 -8.11 1.80
CA LEU A 162 19.92 -8.05 3.15
C LEU A 162 19.10 -9.32 3.47
N ARG A 163 19.54 -10.09 4.45
CA ARG A 163 19.04 -11.46 4.73
C ARG A 163 17.61 -11.54 5.29
N PHE A 164 17.12 -10.48 5.95
CA PHE A 164 15.88 -10.52 6.72
C PHE A 164 14.82 -9.55 6.20
N VAL A 165 14.96 -9.14 4.93
CA VAL A 165 13.92 -8.46 4.17
C VAL A 165 13.70 -9.19 2.85
N LYS A 166 12.47 -9.10 2.31
CA LYS A 166 12.12 -9.60 0.99
C LYS A 166 11.40 -8.49 0.24
N VAL A 167 11.95 -8.07 -0.89
CA VAL A 167 11.30 -7.08 -1.75
C VAL A 167 10.21 -7.79 -2.56
N LYS A 168 8.96 -7.34 -2.39
CA LYS A 168 7.79 -7.90 -3.08
C LYS A 168 7.30 -7.02 -4.23
N GLY A 169 7.98 -5.94 -4.52
CA GLY A 169 7.61 -5.01 -5.58
C GLY A 169 7.86 -3.55 -5.23
N MET A 170 7.07 -2.68 -5.83
CA MET A 170 7.22 -1.23 -5.71
C MET A 170 5.91 -0.54 -5.34
N MET A 171 6.03 0.62 -4.70
CA MET A 171 4.93 1.50 -4.37
C MET A 171 5.22 2.92 -4.85
N THR A 172 4.20 3.63 -5.32
CA THR A 172 4.30 5.07 -5.56
C THR A 172 3.03 5.81 -5.14
N VAL A 173 3.22 7.06 -4.76
CA VAL A 173 2.15 8.04 -4.56
C VAL A 173 2.29 9.09 -5.66
N ALA A 174 1.44 9.00 -6.68
CA ALA A 174 1.46 9.96 -7.79
C ALA A 174 1.24 11.40 -7.30
N PRO A 175 1.81 12.41 -7.97
CA PRO A 175 1.44 13.79 -7.75
C PRO A 175 -0.06 13.98 -8.01
N ASN A 176 -0.72 14.82 -7.19
CA ASN A 176 -2.16 15.06 -7.35
C ASN A 176 -2.42 16.01 -8.54
N PHE A 177 -2.27 15.49 -9.73
CA PHE A 177 -2.65 16.23 -10.93
C PHE A 177 -4.18 16.20 -11.11
N LYS A 178 -4.78 17.36 -11.42
CA LYS A 178 -6.18 17.42 -11.87
C LYS A 178 -6.36 16.89 -13.29
N ASP A 179 -5.26 16.62 -13.98
CA ASP A 179 -5.16 16.18 -15.37
C ASP A 179 -4.95 14.65 -15.41
N SER A 180 -5.95 13.93 -15.87
CA SER A 180 -5.92 12.47 -15.96
C SER A 180 -4.82 11.94 -16.91
N VAL A 181 -4.49 12.71 -17.97
CA VAL A 181 -3.44 12.34 -18.93
C VAL A 181 -2.06 12.36 -18.23
N LYS A 182 -1.82 13.36 -17.39
CA LYS A 182 -0.56 13.43 -16.60
C LYS A 182 -0.48 12.29 -15.59
N ASN A 183 -1.58 11.99 -14.91
CA ASN A 183 -1.64 10.86 -13.98
C ASN A 183 -1.35 9.54 -14.71
N GLN A 184 -1.97 9.34 -15.88
CA GLN A 184 -1.72 8.13 -16.69
C GLN A 184 -0.24 8.00 -17.06
N CYS A 185 0.40 9.07 -17.54
CA CYS A 185 1.82 9.06 -17.90
C CYS A 185 2.74 8.68 -16.71
N VAL A 186 2.45 9.19 -15.51
CA VAL A 186 3.20 8.84 -14.29
C VAL A 186 3.05 7.35 -13.98
N PHE A 187 1.84 6.79 -14.06
CA PHE A 187 1.60 5.38 -13.80
C PHE A 187 2.18 4.48 -14.88
N ASP A 188 2.15 4.88 -16.15
CA ASP A 188 2.80 4.15 -17.25
C ASP A 188 4.31 4.07 -17.06
N ASN A 189 4.96 5.17 -16.66
CA ASN A 189 6.39 5.20 -16.35
C ASN A 189 6.73 4.29 -15.16
N MET A 190 5.88 4.31 -14.12
CA MET A 190 6.06 3.43 -12.96
C MET A 190 5.91 1.96 -13.32
N HIS A 191 4.92 1.61 -14.14
CA HIS A 191 4.73 0.25 -14.63
C HIS A 191 5.91 -0.22 -15.49
N LYS A 192 6.41 0.64 -16.39
CA LYS A 192 7.60 0.33 -17.19
C LYS A 192 8.81 0.04 -16.30
N LEU A 193 9.09 0.90 -15.31
CA LEU A 193 10.16 0.67 -14.36
C LEU A 193 10.01 -0.66 -13.62
N PHE A 194 8.78 -0.98 -13.17
CA PHE A 194 8.46 -2.24 -12.49
C PHE A 194 8.78 -3.47 -13.37
N ILE A 195 8.40 -3.44 -14.64
CA ILE A 195 8.69 -4.52 -15.60
C ILE A 195 10.20 -4.62 -15.88
N ASP A 196 10.87 -3.49 -16.11
CA ASP A 196 12.31 -3.45 -16.41
C ASP A 196 13.15 -4.00 -15.25
N ILE A 197 12.74 -3.72 -14.02
CA ILE A 197 13.38 -4.27 -12.82
C ILE A 197 13.04 -5.75 -12.62
N GLY A 198 11.79 -6.16 -12.83
CA GLY A 198 11.35 -7.56 -12.70
C GLY A 198 12.08 -8.51 -13.65
N ALA A 199 12.52 -8.00 -14.80
CA ALA A 199 13.33 -8.76 -15.76
C ALA A 199 14.74 -9.08 -15.23
N LYS A 200 15.25 -8.35 -14.23
CA LYS A 200 16.62 -8.48 -13.68
C LYS A 200 16.72 -9.51 -12.57
N LYS A 201 16.16 -10.67 -12.64
CA LYS A 201 16.14 -11.71 -11.61
C LYS A 201 17.27 -11.58 -10.59
N MET A 202 16.91 -11.22 -9.35
CA MET A 202 17.84 -11.03 -8.23
C MET A 202 17.32 -11.82 -7.02
N ASP A 203 18.23 -12.33 -6.19
CA ASP A 203 17.87 -13.01 -4.95
C ASP A 203 17.13 -12.04 -4.00
N ASN A 204 16.18 -12.55 -3.21
CA ASN A 204 15.34 -11.79 -2.29
C ASN A 204 14.43 -10.72 -2.93
N ILE A 205 14.28 -10.72 -4.26
CA ILE A 205 13.47 -9.73 -4.98
C ILE A 205 12.44 -10.44 -5.85
N ASP A 206 11.17 -10.26 -5.50
CA ASP A 206 10.01 -10.62 -6.33
C ASP A 206 9.30 -9.33 -6.75
N MET A 207 9.04 -9.16 -8.05
CA MET A 207 8.26 -8.03 -8.55
C MET A 207 6.81 -8.48 -8.79
N ASP A 208 6.11 -8.82 -7.69
CA ASP A 208 4.72 -9.31 -7.72
C ASP A 208 3.71 -8.17 -7.52
N ILE A 209 4.10 -7.12 -6.77
CA ILE A 209 3.19 -6.07 -6.32
C ILE A 209 3.61 -4.71 -6.87
N LEU A 210 2.74 -4.14 -7.70
CA LEU A 210 2.80 -2.75 -8.11
C LEU A 210 1.67 -1.98 -7.39
N SER A 211 2.03 -1.35 -6.26
CA SER A 211 1.10 -0.61 -5.42
C SER A 211 1.03 0.85 -5.87
N MET A 212 -0.01 1.20 -6.60
CA MET A 212 -0.26 2.58 -7.07
C MET A 212 -1.74 2.81 -7.31
N GLY A 213 -2.18 4.07 -7.19
CA GLY A 213 -3.57 4.47 -7.32
C GLY A 213 -4.29 4.56 -5.97
N MET A 214 -5.03 5.66 -5.80
CA MET A 214 -5.84 5.99 -4.62
C MET A 214 -7.27 6.34 -5.05
N SER A 215 -8.13 6.76 -4.12
CA SER A 215 -9.55 7.06 -4.40
C SER A 215 -9.80 8.02 -5.57
N GLY A 216 -8.83 8.90 -5.91
CA GLY A 216 -8.98 9.89 -6.98
C GLY A 216 -8.38 9.49 -8.32
N ASP A 217 -7.53 8.44 -8.39
CA ASP A 217 -6.72 8.13 -9.57
C ASP A 217 -6.50 6.61 -9.78
N PHE A 218 -7.23 5.76 -9.03
CA PHE A 218 -7.07 4.30 -9.14
C PHE A 218 -7.48 3.75 -10.51
N LYS A 219 -8.33 4.48 -11.24
CA LYS A 219 -8.81 4.08 -12.57
C LYS A 219 -7.65 4.10 -13.57
N GLU A 220 -6.93 5.20 -13.60
CA GLU A 220 -5.73 5.38 -14.42
C GLU A 220 -4.62 4.41 -13.99
N ALA A 221 -4.45 4.21 -12.68
CA ALA A 221 -3.47 3.28 -12.15
C ALA A 221 -3.74 1.83 -12.58
N ILE A 222 -5.00 1.36 -12.54
CA ILE A 222 -5.38 0.01 -13.01
C ILE A 222 -5.13 -0.11 -14.51
N ALA A 223 -5.54 0.89 -15.30
CA ALA A 223 -5.30 0.91 -16.74
C ALA A 223 -3.80 0.85 -17.08
N ALA A 224 -2.95 1.47 -16.27
CA ALA A 224 -1.50 1.43 -16.40
C ALA A 224 -0.83 0.15 -15.86
N GLY A 225 -1.57 -0.79 -15.25
CA GLY A 225 -1.01 -2.06 -14.78
C GLY A 225 -0.84 -2.21 -13.26
N SER A 226 -1.43 -1.34 -12.43
CA SER A 226 -1.45 -1.53 -10.97
C SER A 226 -1.96 -2.92 -10.59
N THR A 227 -1.29 -3.59 -9.64
CA THR A 227 -1.75 -4.85 -9.06
C THR A 227 -2.33 -4.67 -7.66
N LEU A 228 -2.19 -3.47 -7.07
CA LEU A 228 -2.74 -3.12 -5.76
C LEU A 228 -3.13 -1.64 -5.71
N VAL A 229 -4.42 -1.38 -5.49
CA VAL A 229 -4.96 -0.03 -5.31
C VAL A 229 -5.30 0.24 -3.83
N ARG A 230 -5.08 1.47 -3.36
CA ARG A 230 -5.21 1.88 -1.95
C ARG A 230 -6.36 2.87 -1.80
N ILE A 231 -7.53 2.38 -1.41
CA ILE A 231 -8.78 3.14 -1.38
C ILE A 231 -9.19 3.44 0.07
N GLY A 232 -9.39 4.70 0.41
CA GLY A 232 -9.83 5.14 1.74
C GLY A 232 -11.17 5.84 1.71
N SER A 233 -11.21 7.10 1.30
CA SER A 233 -12.42 7.95 1.32
C SER A 233 -13.58 7.39 0.50
N ALA A 234 -13.31 6.71 -0.61
CA ALA A 234 -14.37 6.09 -1.40
C ALA A 234 -15.06 4.91 -0.68
N ILE A 235 -14.42 4.30 0.33
CA ILE A 235 -15.01 3.22 1.15
C ILE A 235 -15.62 3.80 2.43
N PHE A 236 -14.83 4.53 3.23
CA PHE A 236 -15.19 4.96 4.58
C PHE A 236 -15.87 6.34 4.64
N GLY A 237 -15.97 7.05 3.50
CA GLY A 237 -16.44 8.42 3.44
C GLY A 237 -15.36 9.46 3.77
N ASP A 238 -15.74 10.73 3.70
CA ASP A 238 -14.85 11.84 4.04
C ASP A 238 -14.52 11.85 5.53
N ARG A 239 -13.34 12.39 5.85
CA ARG A 239 -12.84 12.46 7.23
C ARG A 239 -13.72 13.39 8.04
N GLN A 240 -14.26 12.89 9.14
CA GLN A 240 -14.80 13.73 10.21
C GLN A 240 -13.63 14.10 11.14
N TYR A 241 -13.20 15.35 11.09
CA TYR A 241 -12.19 15.92 11.99
C TYR A 241 -12.82 16.29 13.32
#